data_57d1d2671aa1c2544d43d1591783eec7
#
_entry.id   57d1d2671aa1c2544d43d1591783eec7
#
_cell.length_a   1.000
_cell.length_b   1.000
_cell.length_c   1.000
_cell.angle_alpha   90.00
_cell.angle_beta   90.00
_cell.angle_gamma   90.00
#
_symmetry.space_group_name_H-M   'P 1'
#
loop_
_entity.id
_entity.type
_entity.pdbx_description
1 polymer ?
#
loop_
_entity_poly.entity_id
_entity_poly.type
_entity_poly.pdbx_seq_one_letter_code
_entity_poly.pdbx_strand_id
1 'polypeptide(L)'
;MKKVVSLMLCCLMVMAAGVFPVSADFQESVNFSFDEAEHGLYDSSNGITPYASGLLTAYKLTIGTSGGKLAVSAYTEGVMEATKVGFTYVRIDRLVNGVWQTYAQWNDYYSDFNTCSFGKLLNAPAGYYRAACEHYVEKPRLLIFKATQTQINLTSTFQLK
;
A
#
# COMPACT_ATOMS: atom_id res chain seq x y z
N MET A 1 21.12 49.58 24.52
CA MET A 1 19.70 49.23 24.34
C MET A 1 19.29 48.89 22.88
N LYS A 2 19.82 49.55 21.83
CA LYS A 2 19.45 49.25 20.43
C LYS A 2 19.84 47.87 19.89
N LYS A 3 20.93 47.25 20.40
CA LYS A 3 21.42 45.95 19.96
C LYS A 3 20.60 44.74 20.51
N VAL A 4 19.98 44.89 21.67
CA VAL A 4 19.18 43.83 22.29
C VAL A 4 17.81 43.69 21.61
N VAL A 5 17.24 44.81 21.19
CA VAL A 5 15.94 44.83 20.46
C VAL A 5 16.05 44.16 19.08
N SER A 6 17.19 44.32 18.40
CA SER A 6 17.44 43.71 17.10
C SER A 6 17.57 42.17 17.19
N LEU A 7 18.14 41.65 18.26
CA LEU A 7 18.29 40.20 18.47
C LEU A 7 16.95 39.54 18.81
N MET A 8 16.10 40.22 19.58
CA MET A 8 14.75 39.72 19.89
C MET A 8 13.83 39.69 18.67
N LEU A 9 13.95 40.66 17.77
CA LEU A 9 13.16 40.71 16.54
C LEU A 9 13.57 39.58 15.55
N CYS A 10 14.86 39.21 15.52
CA CYS A 10 15.32 38.08 14.69
C CYS A 10 14.83 36.71 15.21
N CYS A 11 14.77 36.53 16.55
CA CYS A 11 14.23 35.30 17.13
C CYS A 11 12.69 35.14 16.90
N LEU A 12 11.96 36.26 16.84
CA LEU A 12 10.52 36.23 16.56
C LEU A 12 10.18 35.91 15.10
N MET A 13 11.09 36.25 14.16
CA MET A 13 10.90 35.94 12.73
C MET A 13 11.18 34.46 12.40
N VAL A 14 12.00 33.75 13.21
CA VAL A 14 12.31 32.34 12.99
C VAL A 14 11.20 31.41 13.49
N MET A 15 10.33 31.89 14.40
CA MET A 15 9.20 31.09 14.91
C MET A 15 7.94 31.12 14.02
N ALA A 16 7.91 31.97 12.98
CA ALA A 16 6.76 32.11 12.10
C ALA A 16 6.83 31.29 10.79
N ALA A 17 7.92 30.56 10.59
CA ALA A 17 8.14 29.78 9.38
C ALA A 17 8.24 28.29 9.73
N GLY A 18 7.15 27.64 10.07
CA GLY A 18 7.24 26.23 10.40
C GLY A 18 5.96 25.52 10.80
N VAL A 19 4.82 26.00 10.39
CA VAL A 19 3.64 25.13 10.38
C VAL A 19 3.44 24.71 8.95
N PHE A 20 4.30 23.78 8.49
CA PHE A 20 3.86 22.91 7.40
C PHE A 20 2.69 22.10 7.96
N PRO A 21 1.52 22.10 7.32
CA PRO A 21 0.54 21.09 7.60
C PRO A 21 1.23 19.76 7.22
N VAL A 22 1.65 18.99 8.19
CA VAL A 22 1.80 17.56 8.00
C VAL A 22 0.40 17.12 7.60
N SER A 23 0.19 16.95 6.31
CA SER A 23 -0.92 16.16 5.81
C SER A 23 -0.68 14.78 6.42
N ALA A 24 -1.27 14.54 7.58
CA ALA A 24 -1.56 13.20 8.01
C ALA A 24 -2.43 12.65 6.89
N ASP A 25 -1.79 11.91 5.98
CA ASP A 25 -2.48 11.07 5.02
C ASP A 25 -3.27 10.10 5.90
N PHE A 26 -4.51 10.46 6.18
CA PHE A 26 -5.41 9.66 6.98
C PHE A 26 -5.61 8.42 6.14
N GLN A 27 -4.92 7.34 6.51
CA GLN A 27 -5.05 6.04 5.87
C GLN A 27 -6.46 5.54 6.17
N GLU A 28 -7.41 6.05 5.39
CA GLU A 28 -8.75 5.51 5.36
C GLU A 28 -8.63 4.11 4.79
N SER A 29 -8.61 3.12 5.66
CA SER A 29 -8.73 1.72 5.29
C SER A 29 -10.14 1.53 4.73
N VAL A 30 -10.29 1.76 3.44
CA VAL A 30 -11.55 1.51 2.75
C VAL A 30 -11.73 0.00 2.69
N ASN A 31 -12.40 -0.55 3.68
CA ASN A 31 -12.94 -1.90 3.63
C ASN A 31 -14.11 -1.91 2.64
N PHE A 32 -13.82 -2.07 1.37
CA PHE A 32 -14.87 -2.33 0.39
C PHE A 32 -14.92 -3.85 0.11
N SER A 33 -16.12 -4.40 0.28
CA SER A 33 -16.41 -5.74 -0.20
C SER A 33 -16.56 -5.67 -1.72
N PHE A 34 -15.77 -6.45 -2.44
CA PHE A 34 -16.02 -6.68 -3.86
C PHE A 34 -17.28 -7.54 -3.98
N ASP A 35 -18.24 -7.07 -4.75
CA ASP A 35 -19.40 -7.89 -5.10
C ASP A 35 -18.95 -8.88 -6.19
N GLU A 36 -18.65 -10.12 -5.78
CA GLU A 36 -18.08 -11.17 -6.64
C GLU A 36 -19.01 -11.54 -7.81
N ALA A 37 -20.30 -11.25 -7.69
CA ALA A 37 -21.31 -11.69 -8.67
C ALA A 37 -21.36 -10.79 -9.92
N GLU A 38 -20.91 -9.56 -9.89
CA GLU A 38 -21.16 -8.60 -10.96
C GLU A 38 -19.98 -8.30 -11.87
N HIS A 39 -18.72 -8.48 -11.47
CA HIS A 39 -17.58 -7.90 -12.18
C HIS A 39 -16.28 -8.72 -12.25
N GLY A 40 -16.32 -10.03 -12.25
CA GLY A 40 -15.14 -10.86 -12.53
C GLY A 40 -13.88 -10.40 -11.75
N LEU A 41 -13.82 -10.73 -10.47
CA LEU A 41 -12.60 -10.54 -9.67
C LEU A 41 -11.50 -11.46 -10.21
N TYR A 42 -10.42 -10.87 -10.66
CA TYR A 42 -9.22 -11.62 -11.01
C TYR A 42 -8.29 -11.67 -9.79
N ASP A 43 -8.32 -12.82 -9.14
CA ASP A 43 -7.43 -13.13 -8.01
C ASP A 43 -6.12 -13.73 -8.55
N SER A 44 -5.00 -13.21 -8.11
CA SER A 44 -3.68 -13.75 -8.47
C SER A 44 -3.26 -14.93 -7.59
N SER A 45 -3.91 -15.08 -6.45
CA SER A 45 -3.75 -16.23 -5.58
C SER A 45 -4.98 -17.13 -5.69
N ASN A 46 -4.81 -18.38 -6.11
CA ASN A 46 -5.84 -19.39 -5.98
C ASN A 46 -6.09 -19.70 -4.50
N GLY A 47 -6.74 -18.75 -3.78
CA GLY A 47 -6.98 -18.83 -2.35
C GLY A 47 -5.81 -18.31 -1.49
N ILE A 48 -6.06 -18.15 -0.20
CA ILE A 48 -5.04 -17.89 0.81
C ILE A 48 -4.04 -19.05 0.76
N THR A 49 -2.84 -18.80 0.29
CA THR A 49 -1.78 -19.81 0.25
C THR A 49 -1.07 -19.80 1.62
N PRO A 50 -1.32 -20.77 2.51
CA PRO A 50 -0.55 -20.83 3.75
C PRO A 50 0.89 -21.21 3.43
N TYR A 51 1.81 -20.34 3.78
CA TYR A 51 3.23 -20.62 3.67
C TYR A 51 3.66 -21.45 4.89
N ALA A 52 3.86 -22.76 4.71
CA ALA A 52 4.01 -23.74 5.79
C ALA A 52 5.27 -23.57 6.68
N SER A 53 6.15 -22.59 6.43
CA SER A 53 7.41 -22.44 7.22
C SER A 53 8.03 -21.04 7.20
N GLY A 54 7.31 -19.99 6.79
CA GLY A 54 7.83 -18.62 6.64
C GLY A 54 7.28 -17.63 7.68
N LEU A 55 7.71 -16.37 7.58
CA LEU A 55 7.15 -15.27 8.37
C LEU A 55 5.80 -14.80 7.81
N LEU A 56 5.59 -14.97 6.50
CA LEU A 56 4.37 -14.65 5.79
C LEU A 56 3.39 -15.82 5.92
N THR A 57 2.22 -15.62 6.53
CA THR A 57 1.22 -16.67 6.79
C THR A 57 0.09 -16.65 5.76
N ALA A 58 -0.32 -15.46 5.28
CA ALA A 58 -1.31 -15.31 4.23
C ALA A 58 -1.07 -14.02 3.43
N TYR A 59 -1.45 -14.04 2.16
CA TYR A 59 -1.42 -12.86 1.33
C TYR A 59 -2.43 -12.95 0.17
N LYS A 60 -2.88 -11.79 -0.29
CA LYS A 60 -3.84 -11.68 -1.41
C LYS A 60 -3.61 -10.38 -2.17
N LEU A 61 -3.82 -10.38 -3.47
CA LEU A 61 -3.88 -9.19 -4.32
C LEU A 61 -5.03 -9.36 -5.30
N THR A 62 -5.91 -8.37 -5.40
CA THR A 62 -7.04 -8.37 -6.33
C THR A 62 -7.13 -7.07 -7.10
N ILE A 63 -7.64 -7.13 -8.32
CA ILE A 63 -8.02 -5.99 -9.15
C ILE A 63 -9.41 -6.24 -9.72
N GLY A 64 -10.24 -5.19 -9.80
CA GLY A 64 -11.62 -5.30 -10.27
C GLY A 64 -12.27 -3.94 -10.42
N THR A 65 -13.59 -3.88 -10.29
CA THR A 65 -14.34 -2.61 -10.25
C THR A 65 -15.20 -2.54 -9.00
N SER A 66 -15.40 -1.32 -8.52
CA SER A 66 -16.36 -1.00 -7.48
C SER A 66 -16.96 0.38 -7.77
N GLY A 67 -18.30 0.48 -7.84
CA GLY A 67 -18.98 1.73 -8.18
C GLY A 67 -18.53 2.36 -9.50
N GLY A 68 -18.22 1.56 -10.53
CA GLY A 68 -17.73 2.03 -11.83
C GLY A 68 -16.28 2.54 -11.84
N LYS A 69 -15.55 2.40 -10.73
CA LYS A 69 -14.14 2.77 -10.59
C LYS A 69 -13.26 1.54 -10.61
N LEU A 70 -12.02 1.71 -11.08
CA LEU A 70 -11.00 0.67 -10.94
C LEU A 70 -10.67 0.49 -9.46
N ALA A 71 -10.79 -0.74 -8.96
CA ALA A 71 -10.54 -1.10 -7.58
C ALA A 71 -9.31 -2.00 -7.47
N VAL A 72 -8.44 -1.74 -6.51
CA VAL A 72 -7.35 -2.62 -6.13
C VAL A 72 -7.39 -2.86 -4.63
N SER A 73 -7.18 -4.12 -4.23
CA SER A 73 -7.09 -4.51 -2.83
C SER A 73 -5.94 -5.49 -2.65
N ALA A 74 -5.21 -5.32 -1.56
CA ALA A 74 -4.14 -6.23 -1.17
C ALA A 74 -4.22 -6.52 0.34
N TYR A 75 -3.84 -7.72 0.73
CA TYR A 75 -3.81 -8.18 2.12
C TYR A 75 -2.53 -8.94 2.39
N THR A 76 -1.93 -8.70 3.54
CA THR A 76 -0.74 -9.41 4.03
C THR A 76 -0.95 -9.78 5.49
N GLU A 77 -0.62 -11.01 5.83
CA GLU A 77 -0.61 -11.51 7.20
C GLU A 77 0.74 -12.17 7.50
N GLY A 78 1.33 -11.79 8.61
CA GLY A 78 2.55 -12.37 9.13
C GLY A 78 2.29 -13.20 10.38
N VAL A 79 3.32 -13.89 10.86
CA VAL A 79 3.29 -14.59 12.15
C VAL A 79 2.91 -13.63 13.28
N MET A 80 2.37 -14.16 14.40
CA MET A 80 1.89 -13.32 15.52
C MET A 80 2.98 -12.40 16.11
N GLU A 81 4.25 -12.81 16.03
CA GLU A 81 5.37 -12.02 16.54
C GLU A 81 5.96 -11.06 15.49
N ALA A 82 5.31 -10.90 14.35
CA ALA A 82 5.70 -9.90 13.37
C ALA A 82 5.51 -8.49 13.96
N THR A 83 6.49 -7.63 13.72
CA THR A 83 6.50 -6.24 14.21
C THR A 83 6.30 -5.22 13.08
N LYS A 84 6.32 -5.69 11.83
CA LYS A 84 6.04 -4.87 10.66
C LYS A 84 5.52 -5.77 9.55
N VAL A 85 4.31 -5.50 9.08
CA VAL A 85 3.64 -6.25 8.02
C VAL A 85 3.06 -5.27 7.01
N GLY A 86 3.16 -5.58 5.72
CA GLY A 86 2.56 -4.71 4.70
C GLY A 86 3.12 -4.93 3.31
N PHE A 87 3.41 -3.81 2.64
CA PHE A 87 3.80 -3.79 1.24
C PHE A 87 4.97 -2.83 1.04
N THR A 88 6.03 -3.27 0.36
CA THR A 88 7.09 -2.38 -0.11
C THR A 88 6.59 -1.53 -1.27
N TYR A 89 5.71 -2.10 -2.11
CA TYR A 89 4.91 -1.37 -3.08
C TYR A 89 3.58 -2.08 -3.38
N VAL A 90 2.59 -1.29 -3.81
CA VAL A 90 1.41 -1.73 -4.55
C VAL A 90 1.34 -0.90 -5.82
N ARG A 91 1.24 -1.54 -6.99
CA ARG A 91 1.29 -0.87 -8.29
C ARG A 91 0.18 -1.37 -9.18
N ILE A 92 -0.39 -0.46 -9.96
CA ILE A 92 -1.29 -0.76 -11.07
C ILE A 92 -0.59 -0.39 -12.37
N ASP A 93 -0.51 -1.32 -13.30
CA ASP A 93 -0.05 -1.10 -14.65
C ASP A 93 -1.25 -1.05 -15.62
N ARG A 94 -1.19 -0.17 -16.62
CA ARG A 94 -2.13 -0.09 -17.75
C ARG A 94 -1.44 -0.48 -19.04
N LEU A 95 -2.13 -1.23 -19.89
CA LEU A 95 -1.64 -1.57 -21.21
C LEU A 95 -1.88 -0.40 -22.18
N VAL A 96 -0.83 0.21 -22.70
CA VAL A 96 -0.86 1.33 -23.64
C VAL A 96 -0.01 0.97 -24.84
N ASN A 97 -0.58 0.93 -26.04
CA ASN A 97 0.10 0.58 -27.29
C ASN A 97 0.88 -0.75 -27.21
N GLY A 98 0.31 -1.75 -26.52
CA GLY A 98 0.95 -3.07 -26.36
C GLY A 98 2.04 -3.15 -25.27
N VAL A 99 2.30 -2.05 -24.55
CA VAL A 99 3.31 -1.98 -23.48
C VAL A 99 2.65 -1.70 -22.14
N TRP A 100 3.02 -2.46 -21.11
CA TRP A 100 2.60 -2.20 -19.74
C TRP A 100 3.33 -0.99 -19.17
N GLN A 101 2.57 0.01 -18.76
CA GLN A 101 3.08 1.24 -18.13
C GLN A 101 2.46 1.40 -16.76
N THR A 102 3.24 1.87 -15.79
CA THR A 102 2.75 2.17 -14.45
C THR A 102 1.69 3.27 -14.52
N TYR A 103 0.48 2.94 -14.09
CA TYR A 103 -0.65 3.87 -13.99
C TYR A 103 -0.71 4.54 -12.62
N ALA A 104 -0.51 3.77 -11.55
CA ALA A 104 -0.45 4.26 -10.18
C ALA A 104 0.45 3.35 -9.34
N GLN A 105 1.11 3.93 -8.34
CA GLN A 105 1.97 3.19 -7.41
C GLN A 105 1.95 3.86 -6.03
N TRP A 106 1.96 3.02 -5.00
CA TRP A 106 2.11 3.38 -3.59
C TRP A 106 3.26 2.57 -3.03
N ASN A 107 4.11 3.20 -2.23
CA ASN A 107 5.27 2.56 -1.62
C ASN A 107 5.18 2.63 -0.10
N ASP A 108 5.89 1.71 0.57
CA ASP A 108 6.12 1.74 2.02
C ASP A 108 4.85 1.80 2.86
N TYR A 109 3.88 0.94 2.54
CA TYR A 109 2.62 0.86 3.27
C TYR A 109 2.66 -0.28 4.28
N TYR A 110 2.78 0.04 5.57
CA TYR A 110 2.99 -0.95 6.63
C TYR A 110 2.04 -0.74 7.82
N SER A 111 1.89 -1.81 8.59
CA SER A 111 1.19 -1.89 9.87
C SER A 111 2.14 -2.45 10.93
N ASP A 112 2.02 -1.98 12.17
CA ASP A 112 2.71 -2.51 13.35
C ASP A 112 1.99 -3.73 13.97
N PHE A 113 0.92 -4.19 13.32
CA PHE A 113 0.20 -5.41 13.66
C PHE A 113 0.66 -6.54 12.74
N ASN A 114 0.24 -7.77 13.07
CA ASN A 114 0.53 -8.95 12.25
C ASN A 114 -0.27 -9.02 10.94
N THR A 115 -1.15 -8.04 10.68
CA THR A 115 -1.92 -7.93 9.44
C THR A 115 -1.85 -6.53 8.86
N CYS A 116 -1.92 -6.43 7.53
CA CYS A 116 -2.00 -5.17 6.81
C CYS A 116 -2.95 -5.31 5.61
N SER A 117 -3.88 -4.38 5.49
CA SER A 117 -4.81 -4.29 4.36
C SER A 117 -4.61 -2.99 3.60
N PHE A 118 -4.61 -3.07 2.28
CA PHE A 118 -4.52 -1.94 1.37
C PHE A 118 -5.74 -1.95 0.45
N GLY A 119 -6.33 -0.79 0.20
CA GLY A 119 -7.43 -0.66 -0.75
C GLY A 119 -7.46 0.73 -1.39
N LYS A 120 -7.67 0.80 -2.71
CA LYS A 120 -7.84 2.08 -3.44
C LYS A 120 -8.87 1.94 -4.55
N LEU A 121 -9.63 3.03 -4.74
CA LEU A 121 -10.55 3.24 -5.85
C LEU A 121 -10.03 4.37 -6.73
N LEU A 122 -9.94 4.15 -8.03
CA LEU A 122 -9.37 5.08 -8.99
C LEU A 122 -10.37 5.38 -10.11
N ASN A 123 -10.52 6.65 -10.45
CA ASN A 123 -11.17 7.05 -11.69
C ASN A 123 -10.18 6.76 -12.83
N ALA A 124 -10.36 5.67 -13.54
CA ALA A 124 -9.47 5.22 -14.59
C ALA A 124 -10.22 5.14 -15.92
N PRO A 125 -9.59 5.50 -17.06
CA PRO A 125 -10.21 5.34 -18.37
C PRO A 125 -10.35 3.86 -18.73
N ALA A 126 -11.30 3.53 -19.61
CA ALA A 126 -11.45 2.18 -20.14
C ALA A 126 -10.12 1.63 -20.69
N GLY A 127 -9.86 0.34 -20.50
CA GLY A 127 -8.61 -0.29 -20.92
C GLY A 127 -8.27 -1.56 -20.18
N TYR A 128 -7.07 -2.06 -20.41
CA TYR A 128 -6.55 -3.27 -19.77
C TYR A 128 -5.59 -2.88 -18.64
N TYR A 129 -5.78 -3.51 -17.49
CA TYR A 129 -5.03 -3.25 -16.25
C TYR A 129 -4.55 -4.54 -15.62
N ARG A 130 -3.51 -4.45 -14.82
CA ARG A 130 -3.07 -5.49 -13.88
C ARG A 130 -2.52 -4.82 -12.63
N ALA A 131 -2.56 -5.52 -11.51
CA ALA A 131 -1.94 -5.06 -10.26
C ALA A 131 -0.74 -5.94 -9.92
N ALA A 132 0.27 -5.34 -9.31
CA ALA A 132 1.42 -6.01 -8.73
C ALA A 132 1.68 -5.46 -7.32
N CYS A 133 2.08 -6.31 -6.38
CA CYS A 133 2.56 -5.87 -5.09
C CYS A 133 3.69 -6.76 -4.58
N GLU A 134 4.50 -6.21 -3.69
CA GLU A 134 5.45 -6.97 -2.90
C GLU A 134 5.01 -6.93 -1.43
N HIS A 135 4.57 -8.07 -0.94
CA HIS A 135 4.23 -8.31 0.46
C HIS A 135 5.50 -8.34 1.29
N TYR A 136 5.45 -7.79 2.50
CA TYR A 136 6.58 -7.68 3.40
C TYR A 136 6.17 -8.06 4.82
N VAL A 137 7.00 -8.88 5.48
CA VAL A 137 6.88 -9.20 6.89
C VAL A 137 8.25 -9.10 7.56
N GLU A 138 8.28 -8.45 8.73
CA GLU A 138 9.46 -8.35 9.58
C GLU A 138 9.14 -8.88 10.98
N LYS A 139 10.06 -9.67 11.53
CA LYS A 139 10.01 -10.19 12.91
C LYS A 139 11.35 -9.92 13.59
N PRO A 140 11.38 -9.45 14.85
CA PRO A 140 12.62 -9.32 15.59
C PRO A 140 13.26 -10.68 15.81
N ARG A 141 14.57 -10.72 15.68
CA ARG A 141 15.44 -11.79 16.14
C ARG A 141 16.41 -11.19 17.13
N LEU A 142 16.79 -11.93 18.17
CA LEU A 142 17.79 -11.56 19.18
C LEU A 142 18.36 -10.12 19.08
N LEU A 143 17.98 -9.25 20.01
CA LEU A 143 18.46 -7.91 20.34
C LEU A 143 18.62 -6.87 19.19
N ILE A 144 19.29 -7.19 18.08
CA ILE A 144 19.60 -6.26 16.99
C ILE A 144 19.33 -6.84 15.59
N PHE A 145 19.02 -8.13 15.50
CA PHE A 145 18.75 -8.76 14.22
C PHE A 145 17.25 -8.83 13.93
N LYS A 146 16.92 -8.67 12.65
CA LYS A 146 15.56 -8.82 12.13
C LYS A 146 15.54 -9.94 11.10
N ALA A 147 14.47 -10.73 11.10
CA ALA A 147 14.16 -11.63 10.01
C ALA A 147 13.11 -10.95 9.14
N THR A 148 13.32 -10.95 7.85
CA THR A 148 12.38 -10.39 6.87
C THR A 148 12.02 -11.43 5.84
N GLN A 149 10.80 -11.33 5.33
CA GLN A 149 10.33 -12.12 4.19
C GLN A 149 9.54 -11.24 3.25
N THR A 150 9.76 -11.38 1.95
CA THR A 150 8.98 -10.74 0.90
C THR A 150 8.39 -11.76 -0.06
N GLN A 151 7.27 -11.39 -0.70
CA GLN A 151 6.62 -12.16 -1.75
C GLN A 151 6.00 -11.22 -2.77
N ILE A 152 6.34 -11.41 -4.05
CA ILE A 152 5.74 -10.62 -5.14
C ILE A 152 4.51 -11.34 -5.67
N ASN A 153 3.43 -10.59 -5.85
CA ASN A 153 2.20 -10.99 -6.49
C ASN A 153 1.89 -10.14 -7.72
N LEU A 154 1.32 -10.78 -8.74
CA LEU A 154 0.86 -10.15 -9.98
C LEU A 154 -0.51 -10.73 -10.34
N THR A 155 -1.52 -9.88 -10.55
CA THR A 155 -2.84 -10.33 -11.02
C THR A 155 -2.83 -10.69 -12.49
N SER A 156 -3.84 -11.45 -12.92
CA SER A 156 -4.20 -11.56 -14.34
C SER A 156 -4.60 -10.18 -14.90
N THR A 157 -4.69 -10.09 -16.23
CA THR A 157 -5.16 -8.88 -16.91
C THR A 157 -6.65 -8.69 -16.68
N PHE A 158 -7.04 -7.51 -16.21
CA PHE A 158 -8.42 -7.08 -16.01
C PHE A 158 -8.79 -6.03 -17.06
N GLN A 159 -9.99 -6.14 -17.67
CA GLN A 159 -10.54 -5.16 -18.61
C GLN A 159 -11.56 -4.26 -17.92
N LEU A 160 -11.24 -2.97 -17.78
CA LEU A 160 -12.18 -1.91 -17.39
C LEU A 160 -12.93 -1.44 -18.66
N LYS A 161 -14.27 -1.45 -18.62
CA LYS A 161 -15.15 -1.05 -19.72
C LYS A 161 -15.67 0.38 -19.52
#